data_3a0649ebf834af011508169acc35a1e0
#
_entry.id   3a0649ebf834af011508169acc35a1e0
#
_cell.length_a   1.000
_cell.length_b   1.000
_cell.length_c   1.000
_cell.angle_alpha   90.00
_cell.angle_beta   90.00
_cell.angle_gamma   90.00
#
_symmetry.space_group_name_H-M   'P 1'
#
loop_
_entity.id
_entity.type
_entity.pdbx_description
1 polymer ?
#
loop_
_entity_poly.entity_id
_entity_poly.type
_entity_poly.pdbx_seq_one_letter_code
_entity_poly.pdbx_strand_id
1 'polypeptide(L)'
;MFFKKRSEVREKTEVDTDTLNVLLSEAYGGNVSWSGIGALRNSDIYTAVKTISSDVASSPFEIVVNGIKEKDSNLNYLLNKRPNQQMNPWHFKFVITANMLLNGKSFVEIKRAKYGVPAELLFHRNSTVTFTQKKDAIVYTIVQSDGKTKTIPAKNMLHFRIFTLDGFNAYSPLHTLAKEISIQEGSKSALDSFFKRGAMVWGIVKLDKALKSTEELTDKRKEFSEAYGGAMKAGGVLALDSTMDFKQLEIPTEILKFLNGYTFSTAQVAKSFGLPLEKLGIETTNTSQSQANADYLKSTLYPIFSCFSTEIEFKMIDYPFNQFTEVSFNVDRLLEMDPETKAKVVKELVQGTLLTPNEGRARFGAPPVEGGNELLASLNYTELSGLKEYQKNRSERGYKTRSAGEGGEDE
;
A
#
# COMPACT_ATOMS: atom_id res chain seq x y z
N MET A 1 56.11 -21.92 28.29
CA MET A 1 55.58 -21.49 27.02
C MET A 1 54.07 -21.82 27.01
N PHE A 2 53.26 -20.87 27.48
CA PHE A 2 51.81 -21.10 27.64
C PHE A 2 51.06 -20.52 26.43
N PHE A 3 50.44 -21.37 25.63
CA PHE A 3 49.55 -20.95 24.60
C PHE A 3 48.17 -20.65 25.18
N LYS A 4 47.83 -19.38 25.23
CA LYS A 4 46.51 -18.88 25.59
C LYS A 4 45.56 -19.06 24.40
N LYS A 5 44.66 -20.03 24.52
CA LYS A 5 43.59 -20.27 23.56
C LYS A 5 42.66 -19.07 23.53
N ARG A 6 42.69 -18.34 22.44
CA ARG A 6 41.73 -17.24 22.15
C ARG A 6 40.41 -17.91 21.80
N SER A 7 39.41 -17.79 22.67
CA SER A 7 38.05 -18.14 22.36
C SER A 7 37.51 -17.10 21.37
N GLU A 8 37.37 -17.47 20.12
CA GLU A 8 36.58 -16.72 19.16
C GLU A 8 35.14 -16.72 19.64
N VAL A 9 34.66 -15.58 20.07
CA VAL A 9 33.24 -15.31 20.23
C VAL A 9 32.67 -15.24 18.80
N ARG A 10 32.11 -16.36 18.34
CA ARG A 10 31.21 -16.34 17.19
C ARG A 10 30.02 -15.48 17.54
N GLU A 11 30.00 -14.26 17.04
CA GLU A 11 28.76 -13.50 16.95
C GLU A 11 27.76 -14.32 16.16
N LYS A 12 26.75 -14.85 16.84
CA LYS A 12 25.55 -15.44 16.20
C LYS A 12 24.78 -14.33 15.54
N THR A 13 25.07 -14.10 14.26
CA THR A 13 24.25 -13.23 13.36
C THR A 13 23.07 -14.02 12.75
N GLU A 14 22.56 -15.02 13.45
CA GLU A 14 21.45 -15.88 13.01
C GLU A 14 20.17 -15.62 13.81
N VAL A 15 19.78 -14.35 13.95
CA VAL A 15 18.55 -14.05 14.72
C VAL A 15 17.32 -13.96 13.82
N ASP A 16 17.42 -13.93 12.49
CA ASP A 16 16.28 -13.51 11.67
C ASP A 16 15.52 -14.64 10.96
N THR A 17 16.20 -15.68 10.53
CA THR A 17 15.53 -16.81 9.85
C THR A 17 14.80 -17.72 10.84
N ASP A 18 15.38 -17.94 12.01
CA ASP A 18 14.78 -18.77 13.05
C ASP A 18 13.58 -18.10 13.73
N THR A 19 13.63 -16.78 13.95
CA THR A 19 12.49 -16.06 14.52
C THR A 19 11.31 -16.01 13.55
N LEU A 20 11.58 -15.86 12.26
CA LEU A 20 10.55 -15.95 11.22
C LEU A 20 10.00 -17.37 11.12
N ASN A 21 10.86 -18.39 11.16
CA ASN A 21 10.47 -19.79 11.10
C ASN A 21 9.76 -20.25 12.38
N VAL A 22 10.12 -19.78 13.56
CA VAL A 22 9.40 -20.06 14.81
C VAL A 22 8.04 -19.37 14.80
N LEU A 23 7.94 -18.11 14.39
CA LEU A 23 6.66 -17.43 14.21
C LEU A 23 5.81 -18.07 13.09
N LEU A 24 6.44 -18.63 12.07
CA LEU A 24 5.78 -19.38 11.03
C LEU A 24 5.40 -20.80 11.47
N SER A 25 6.17 -21.46 12.34
CA SER A 25 5.90 -22.82 12.84
C SER A 25 4.83 -22.86 13.94
N GLU A 26 4.79 -21.87 14.83
CA GLU A 26 3.69 -21.68 15.78
C GLU A 26 2.35 -21.45 15.06
N ALA A 27 2.38 -20.87 13.87
CA ALA A 27 1.20 -20.72 13.03
C ALA A 27 0.82 -22.01 12.23
N TYR A 28 1.68 -23.06 12.19
CA TYR A 28 1.36 -24.33 11.52
C TYR A 28 0.64 -25.36 12.40
N GLY A 29 0.60 -25.17 13.71
CA GLY A 29 0.17 -26.16 14.68
C GLY A 29 -1.20 -25.97 15.32
N GLY A 30 -2.13 -25.23 14.75
CA GLY A 30 -3.49 -25.07 15.27
C GLY A 30 -3.95 -23.61 15.30
N ASN A 31 -5.18 -23.36 14.93
CA ASN A 31 -5.84 -22.05 14.82
C ASN A 31 -4.94 -20.95 14.25
N VAL A 32 -4.90 -20.89 12.94
CA VAL A 32 -4.16 -19.87 12.19
C VAL A 32 -4.62 -18.49 12.65
N SER A 33 -3.80 -17.81 13.47
CA SER A 33 -4.04 -16.42 13.81
C SER A 33 -3.74 -15.57 12.58
N TRP A 34 -4.76 -15.09 11.92
CA TRP A 34 -4.67 -14.15 10.79
C TRP A 34 -4.33 -12.73 11.26
N SER A 35 -3.43 -12.59 12.24
CA SER A 35 -2.95 -11.32 12.77
C SER A 35 -1.45 -11.20 12.61
N GLY A 36 -0.98 -9.98 12.51
CA GLY A 36 0.44 -9.69 12.38
C GLY A 36 1.08 -10.33 11.15
N ILE A 37 2.30 -10.85 11.30
CA ILE A 37 3.11 -11.43 10.22
C ILE A 37 2.46 -12.68 9.60
N GLY A 38 1.70 -13.44 10.37
CA GLY A 38 1.00 -14.64 9.90
C GLY A 38 0.04 -14.37 8.73
N ALA A 39 -0.57 -13.18 8.70
CA ALA A 39 -1.48 -12.78 7.64
C ALA A 39 -0.79 -12.59 6.27
N LEU A 40 0.53 -12.36 6.24
CA LEU A 40 1.30 -12.20 4.99
C LEU A 40 1.40 -13.49 4.15
N ARG A 41 0.95 -14.61 4.65
CA ARG A 41 0.80 -15.86 3.86
C ARG A 41 -0.31 -15.73 2.81
N ASN A 42 -1.28 -14.88 3.08
CA ASN A 42 -2.31 -14.57 2.11
C ASN A 42 -1.74 -13.59 1.08
N SER A 43 -1.80 -13.96 -0.21
CA SER A 43 -1.23 -13.17 -1.32
C SER A 43 -1.85 -11.79 -1.45
N ASP A 44 -3.15 -11.66 -1.18
CA ASP A 44 -3.88 -10.41 -1.32
C ASP A 44 -3.50 -9.44 -0.20
N ILE A 45 -3.40 -9.96 1.04
CA ILE A 45 -2.92 -9.19 2.18
C ILE A 45 -1.47 -8.76 1.98
N TYR A 46 -0.61 -9.68 1.52
CA TYR A 46 0.79 -9.35 1.20
C TYR A 46 0.87 -8.22 0.17
N THR A 47 0.09 -8.34 -0.91
CA THR A 47 0.05 -7.32 -1.96
C THR A 47 -0.47 -5.99 -1.43
N ALA A 48 -1.55 -6.00 -0.63
CA ALA A 48 -2.11 -4.80 -0.03
C ALA A 48 -1.10 -4.09 0.88
N VAL A 49 -0.51 -4.80 1.82
CA VAL A 49 0.49 -4.25 2.76
C VAL A 49 1.73 -3.76 2.02
N LYS A 50 2.26 -4.53 1.07
CA LYS A 50 3.41 -4.16 0.25
C LYS A 50 3.14 -2.89 -0.54
N THR A 51 2.01 -2.80 -1.23
CA THR A 51 1.66 -1.66 -2.09
C THR A 51 1.56 -0.38 -1.27
N ILE A 52 0.74 -0.36 -0.22
CA ILE A 52 0.56 0.83 0.62
C ILE A 52 1.88 1.23 1.29
N SER A 53 2.62 0.26 1.85
CA SER A 53 3.89 0.55 2.51
C SER A 53 4.96 1.07 1.56
N SER A 54 4.99 0.57 0.31
CA SER A 54 5.91 1.06 -0.72
C SER A 54 5.57 2.47 -1.18
N ASP A 55 4.28 2.77 -1.37
CA ASP A 55 3.82 4.10 -1.78
C ASP A 55 4.14 5.14 -0.70
N VAL A 56 3.88 4.83 0.58
CA VAL A 56 4.27 5.70 1.72
C VAL A 56 5.79 5.83 1.83
N ALA A 57 6.54 4.74 1.69
CA ALA A 57 8.00 4.75 1.78
C ALA A 57 8.66 5.58 0.67
N SER A 58 8.07 5.58 -0.53
CA SER A 58 8.56 6.30 -1.69
C SER A 58 8.23 7.80 -1.67
N SER A 59 7.30 8.22 -0.82
CA SER A 59 6.92 9.62 -0.64
C SER A 59 7.86 10.27 0.37
N PRO A 60 8.64 11.30 0.00
CA PRO A 60 9.51 12.02 0.93
C PRO A 60 8.68 12.95 1.83
N PHE A 61 9.17 13.21 3.03
CA PHE A 61 8.62 14.25 3.87
C PHE A 61 8.97 15.64 3.31
N GLU A 62 8.06 16.57 3.41
CA GLU A 62 8.29 17.99 3.23
C GLU A 62 8.16 18.71 4.57
N ILE A 63 9.12 19.55 4.88
CA ILE A 63 9.11 20.39 6.06
C ILE A 63 8.97 21.82 5.61
N VAL A 64 7.95 22.48 6.11
CA VAL A 64 7.62 23.87 5.79
C VAL A 64 7.74 24.69 7.08
N VAL A 65 8.53 25.74 7.06
CA VAL A 65 8.71 26.67 8.17
C VAL A 65 8.30 28.06 7.69
N ASN A 66 7.31 28.67 8.33
CA ASN A 66 6.76 29.97 7.92
C ASN A 66 6.34 30.02 6.43
N GLY A 67 5.77 28.94 5.90
CA GLY A 67 5.35 28.82 4.52
C GLY A 67 6.47 28.54 3.52
N ILE A 68 7.72 28.40 3.96
CA ILE A 68 8.89 28.15 3.10
C ILE A 68 9.38 26.71 3.31
N LYS A 69 9.63 25.99 2.19
CA LYS A 69 10.18 24.62 2.24
C LYS A 69 11.62 24.63 2.77
N GLU A 70 11.82 23.93 3.89
CA GLU A 70 13.11 23.82 4.59
C GLU A 70 13.81 22.52 4.22
N LYS A 71 14.99 22.62 3.59
CA LYS A 71 15.76 21.44 3.13
C LYS A 71 16.93 21.08 4.04
N ASP A 72 17.44 22.04 4.80
CA ASP A 72 18.70 21.88 5.56
C ASP A 72 18.49 21.69 7.07
N SER A 73 17.26 21.45 7.50
CA SER A 73 16.97 21.20 8.92
C SER A 73 17.40 19.80 9.38
N ASN A 74 17.74 19.69 10.66
CA ASN A 74 18.00 18.41 11.30
C ASN A 74 16.81 17.44 11.19
N LEU A 75 15.59 17.97 11.25
CA LEU A 75 14.36 17.20 11.09
C LEU A 75 14.27 16.58 9.67
N ASN A 76 14.55 17.38 8.63
CA ASN A 76 14.61 16.89 7.25
C ASN A 76 15.69 15.81 7.08
N TYR A 77 16.86 16.00 7.67
CA TYR A 77 17.93 15.02 7.63
C TYR A 77 17.51 13.68 8.26
N LEU A 78 16.91 13.71 9.46
CA LEU A 78 16.43 12.50 10.14
C LEU A 78 15.31 11.78 9.36
N LEU A 79 14.36 12.52 8.81
CA LEU A 79 13.21 11.92 8.16
C LEU A 79 13.50 11.43 6.73
N ASN A 80 14.37 12.15 5.98
CA ASN A 80 14.58 11.90 4.55
C ASN A 80 15.99 11.38 4.18
N LYS A 81 16.98 11.47 5.08
CA LYS A 81 18.35 11.05 4.76
C LYS A 81 18.82 9.91 5.65
N ARG A 82 18.75 10.08 6.97
CA ARG A 82 19.31 9.10 7.90
C ARG A 82 18.53 9.04 9.22
N PRO A 83 17.45 8.25 9.30
CA PRO A 83 16.70 8.10 10.55
C PRO A 83 17.50 7.45 11.67
N ASN A 84 18.35 6.48 11.34
CA ASN A 84 19.25 5.78 12.23
C ASN A 84 20.43 5.14 11.48
N GLN A 85 21.27 4.38 12.18
CA GLN A 85 22.43 3.71 11.58
C GLN A 85 22.09 2.39 10.88
N GLN A 86 20.89 1.83 11.12
CA GLN A 86 20.51 0.49 10.67
C GLN A 86 19.61 0.51 9.44
N MET A 87 18.78 1.55 9.27
CA MET A 87 17.77 1.63 8.23
C MET A 87 17.92 2.91 7.43
N ASN A 88 17.79 2.79 6.12
CA ASN A 88 17.60 3.96 5.24
C ASN A 88 16.16 4.53 5.38
N PRO A 89 15.88 5.75 4.92
CA PRO A 89 14.56 6.38 5.08
C PRO A 89 13.42 5.61 4.44
N TRP A 90 13.68 4.92 3.32
CA TRP A 90 12.67 4.12 2.62
C TRP A 90 12.25 2.92 3.48
N HIS A 91 13.22 2.09 3.92
CA HIS A 91 12.94 0.94 4.79
C HIS A 91 12.33 1.35 6.12
N PHE A 92 12.77 2.48 6.67
CA PHE A 92 12.23 3.02 7.91
C PHE A 92 10.73 3.33 7.79
N LYS A 93 10.30 4.08 6.77
CA LYS A 93 8.89 4.37 6.52
C LYS A 93 8.09 3.10 6.17
N PHE A 94 8.69 2.23 5.36
CA PHE A 94 8.06 0.96 4.98
C PHE A 94 7.72 0.09 6.20
N VAL A 95 8.67 -0.13 7.09
CA VAL A 95 8.47 -1.00 8.25
C VAL A 95 7.45 -0.43 9.24
N ILE A 96 7.44 0.88 9.42
CA ILE A 96 6.44 1.56 10.26
C ILE A 96 5.04 1.33 9.67
N THR A 97 4.86 1.63 8.38
CA THR A 97 3.56 1.49 7.69
C THR A 97 3.09 0.03 7.69
N ALA A 98 3.96 -0.92 7.34
CA ALA A 98 3.61 -2.33 7.35
C ALA A 98 3.15 -2.80 8.74
N ASN A 99 3.82 -2.38 9.81
CA ASN A 99 3.40 -2.70 11.18
C ASN A 99 2.09 -2.02 11.58
N MET A 100 1.83 -0.79 11.12
CA MET A 100 0.53 -0.14 11.32
C MET A 100 -0.60 -0.93 10.65
N LEU A 101 -0.39 -1.38 9.42
CA LEU A 101 -1.40 -2.16 8.68
C LEU A 101 -1.64 -3.54 9.29
N LEU A 102 -0.57 -4.24 9.70
CA LEU A 102 -0.64 -5.61 10.24
C LEU A 102 -1.11 -5.67 11.70
N ASN A 103 -0.71 -4.69 12.52
CA ASN A 103 -0.93 -4.71 13.97
C ASN A 103 -1.76 -3.52 14.46
N GLY A 104 -2.18 -2.61 13.57
CA GLY A 104 -2.90 -1.39 13.89
C GLY A 104 -1.99 -0.26 14.41
N LYS A 105 -0.76 -0.55 14.83
CA LYS A 105 0.14 0.39 15.48
C LYS A 105 1.61 0.12 15.15
N SER A 106 2.45 1.13 15.37
CA SER A 106 3.91 1.03 15.23
C SER A 106 4.60 1.98 16.21
N PHE A 107 5.79 1.60 16.70
CA PHE A 107 6.51 2.32 17.72
C PHE A 107 7.90 2.72 17.26
N VAL A 108 8.24 3.99 17.48
CA VAL A 108 9.57 4.54 17.18
C VAL A 108 10.07 5.38 18.34
N GLU A 109 11.19 5.01 18.91
CA GLU A 109 11.86 5.77 19.95
C GLU A 109 12.61 6.97 19.35
N ILE A 110 12.40 8.15 19.91
CA ILE A 110 13.18 9.35 19.63
C ILE A 110 14.34 9.39 20.60
N LYS A 111 15.55 9.11 20.14
CA LYS A 111 16.75 9.41 20.91
C LYS A 111 17.11 10.87 20.76
N ARG A 112 17.27 11.56 21.85
CA ARG A 112 17.64 12.97 21.87
C ARG A 112 19.10 13.16 22.31
N ALA A 113 19.79 14.07 21.64
CA ALA A 113 21.10 14.55 22.00
C ALA A 113 21.03 15.57 23.17
N LYS A 114 22.14 16.23 23.48
CA LYS A 114 22.16 17.35 24.41
C LYS A 114 21.15 18.41 24.00
N TYR A 115 20.56 19.08 24.97
CA TYR A 115 19.50 20.10 24.76
C TYR A 115 18.17 19.59 24.17
N GLY A 116 17.95 18.29 24.18
CA GLY A 116 16.67 17.71 23.78
C GLY A 116 16.45 17.60 22.26
N VAL A 117 17.44 17.89 21.44
CA VAL A 117 17.35 17.82 19.97
C VAL A 117 17.24 16.36 19.54
N PRO A 118 16.26 15.99 18.67
CA PRO A 118 16.19 14.65 18.10
C PRO A 118 17.47 14.30 17.34
N ALA A 119 18.08 13.15 17.64
CA ALA A 119 19.34 12.70 17.05
C ALA A 119 19.21 11.39 16.28
N GLU A 120 18.30 10.51 16.68
CA GLU A 120 18.10 9.21 16.05
C GLU A 120 16.67 8.72 16.27
N LEU A 121 16.11 8.01 15.29
CA LEU A 121 14.77 7.42 15.32
C LEU A 121 14.90 5.90 15.24
N LEU A 122 14.57 5.20 16.33
CA LEU A 122 14.70 3.75 16.43
C LEU A 122 13.33 3.06 16.37
N PHE A 123 13.13 2.24 15.36
CA PHE A 123 11.96 1.37 15.28
C PHE A 123 12.04 0.24 16.30
N HIS A 124 10.94 -0.03 17.00
CA HIS A 124 10.77 -1.16 17.91
C HIS A 124 9.66 -2.09 17.45
N ARG A 125 9.90 -3.39 17.52
CA ARG A 125 8.89 -4.41 17.18
C ARG A 125 7.69 -4.30 18.15
N ASN A 126 6.49 -4.42 17.64
CA ASN A 126 5.26 -4.31 18.45
C ASN A 126 5.22 -5.32 19.61
N SER A 127 5.76 -6.53 19.41
CA SER A 127 5.84 -7.58 20.42
C SER A 127 6.74 -7.23 21.60
N THR A 128 7.69 -6.31 21.43
CA THR A 128 8.63 -5.91 22.49
C THR A 128 8.19 -4.67 23.25
N VAL A 129 7.13 -3.99 22.83
CA VAL A 129 6.68 -2.73 23.41
C VAL A 129 5.35 -2.92 24.12
N THR A 130 5.31 -2.58 25.40
CA THR A 130 4.09 -2.44 26.19
C THR A 130 3.94 -1.00 26.65
N PHE A 131 2.73 -0.53 26.86
CA PHE A 131 2.48 0.78 27.43
C PHE A 131 1.51 0.69 28.60
N THR A 132 1.73 1.54 29.59
CA THR A 132 0.89 1.63 30.77
C THR A 132 0.45 3.08 30.95
N GLN A 133 -0.84 3.31 31.07
CA GLN A 133 -1.38 4.60 31.43
C GLN A 133 -1.34 4.75 32.94
N LYS A 134 -0.51 5.66 33.44
CA LYS A 134 -0.51 6.13 34.82
C LYS A 134 -1.37 7.41 34.89
N LYS A 135 -1.81 7.81 36.11
CA LYS A 135 -2.77 8.90 36.31
C LYS A 135 -2.57 10.13 35.42
N ASP A 136 -1.31 10.52 35.15
CA ASP A 136 -1.01 11.75 34.40
C ASP A 136 0.00 11.55 33.26
N ALA A 137 0.40 10.30 32.96
CA ALA A 137 1.38 10.04 31.93
C ALA A 137 1.28 8.64 31.34
N ILE A 138 1.57 8.54 30.04
CA ILE A 138 1.80 7.27 29.38
C ILE A 138 3.28 6.94 29.43
N VAL A 139 3.57 5.71 29.80
CA VAL A 139 4.93 5.20 29.88
C VAL A 139 5.04 3.95 29.02
N TYR A 140 6.02 3.91 28.14
CA TYR A 140 6.33 2.78 27.30
C TYR A 140 7.44 1.95 27.92
N THR A 141 7.28 0.64 27.93
CA THR A 141 8.31 -0.31 28.39
C THR A 141 8.71 -1.18 27.21
N ILE A 142 9.99 -1.20 26.91
CA ILE A 142 10.59 -2.00 25.84
C ILE A 142 11.38 -3.13 26.45
N VAL A 143 11.18 -4.34 25.96
CA VAL A 143 12.01 -5.50 26.26
C VAL A 143 13.15 -5.54 25.25
N GLN A 144 14.38 -5.42 25.73
CA GLN A 144 15.61 -5.46 24.93
C GLN A 144 16.02 -6.91 24.62
N SER A 145 16.92 -7.10 23.65
CA SER A 145 17.43 -8.42 23.28
C SER A 145 18.16 -9.18 24.40
N ASP A 146 18.68 -8.46 25.38
CA ASP A 146 19.30 -9.03 26.59
C ASP A 146 18.30 -9.38 27.72
N GLY A 147 16.98 -9.25 27.42
CA GLY A 147 15.90 -9.50 28.36
C GLY A 147 15.65 -8.36 29.37
N LYS A 148 16.47 -7.30 29.38
CA LYS A 148 16.25 -6.14 30.25
C LYS A 148 15.09 -5.28 29.69
N THR A 149 14.44 -4.60 30.63
CA THR A 149 13.37 -3.67 30.29
C THR A 149 13.89 -2.24 30.35
N LYS A 150 13.52 -1.45 29.34
CA LYS A 150 13.80 -0.02 29.26
C LYS A 150 12.50 0.75 29.26
N THR A 151 12.39 1.73 30.15
CA THR A 151 11.21 2.62 30.24
C THR A 151 11.46 3.89 29.44
N ILE A 152 10.52 4.26 28.59
CA ILE A 152 10.58 5.43 27.73
C ILE A 152 9.36 6.32 27.99
N PRO A 153 9.57 7.61 28.29
CA PRO A 153 8.47 8.55 28.46
C PRO A 153 7.76 8.82 27.14
N ALA A 154 6.46 9.17 27.19
CA ALA A 154 5.62 9.38 26.01
C ALA A 154 6.19 10.40 25.01
N LYS A 155 6.84 11.46 25.50
CA LYS A 155 7.48 12.49 24.65
C LYS A 155 8.62 11.96 23.76
N ASN A 156 9.17 10.80 24.09
CA ASN A 156 10.27 10.18 23.36
C ASN A 156 9.83 8.92 22.60
N MET A 157 8.54 8.67 22.45
CA MET A 157 8.00 7.54 21.70
C MET A 157 6.97 8.03 20.70
N LEU A 158 7.27 7.94 19.40
CA LEU A 158 6.27 8.06 18.35
C LEU A 158 5.42 6.79 18.35
N HIS A 159 4.12 6.95 18.53
CA HIS A 159 3.15 5.87 18.54
C HIS A 159 2.16 6.07 17.40
N PHE A 160 2.48 5.53 16.26
CA PHE A 160 1.61 5.59 15.07
C PHE A 160 0.45 4.61 15.20
N ARG A 161 -0.78 5.06 14.93
CA ARG A 161 -2.02 4.29 15.07
C ARG A 161 -2.92 4.54 13.86
N ILE A 162 -3.36 3.46 13.22
CA ILE A 162 -4.21 3.60 12.02
C ILE A 162 -5.70 3.74 12.38
N PHE A 163 -6.17 2.98 13.35
CA PHE A 163 -7.55 3.03 13.83
C PHE A 163 -7.59 2.84 15.34
N THR A 164 -8.19 3.77 16.06
CA THR A 164 -8.26 3.76 17.52
C THR A 164 -9.61 4.31 18.00
N LEU A 165 -10.15 3.73 19.06
CA LEU A 165 -11.40 4.18 19.70
C LEU A 165 -11.17 4.98 20.98
N ASP A 166 -10.00 4.81 21.60
CA ASP A 166 -9.63 5.41 22.89
C ASP A 166 -8.39 6.33 22.78
N GLY A 167 -7.83 6.47 21.58
CA GLY A 167 -6.60 7.22 21.34
C GLY A 167 -5.31 6.49 21.67
N PHE A 168 -5.36 5.25 22.21
CA PHE A 168 -4.19 4.50 22.66
C PHE A 168 -4.11 3.10 22.06
N ASN A 169 -5.17 2.33 22.20
CA ASN A 169 -5.26 1.01 21.61
C ASN A 169 -5.61 1.15 20.12
N ALA A 170 -4.97 0.37 19.30
CA ALA A 170 -5.17 0.42 17.87
C ALA A 170 -5.51 -0.96 17.32
N TYR A 171 -6.35 -0.97 16.29
CA TYR A 171 -6.87 -2.17 15.65
C TYR A 171 -6.42 -2.22 14.20
N SER A 172 -5.95 -3.40 13.79
CA SER A 172 -5.59 -3.66 12.38
C SER A 172 -6.84 -3.90 11.53
N PRO A 173 -6.84 -3.52 10.25
CA PRO A 173 -7.87 -3.95 9.29
C PRO A 173 -8.06 -5.47 9.24
N LEU A 174 -7.03 -6.25 9.57
CA LEU A 174 -7.08 -7.72 9.61
C LEU A 174 -8.10 -8.30 10.57
N HIS A 175 -8.45 -7.56 11.62
CA HIS A 175 -9.49 -8.03 12.56
C HIS A 175 -10.87 -8.21 11.90
N THR A 176 -11.15 -7.44 10.86
CA THR A 176 -12.42 -7.53 10.12
C THR A 176 -12.40 -8.61 9.06
N LEU A 177 -11.23 -9.08 8.65
CA LEU A 177 -11.02 -9.99 7.51
C LEU A 177 -10.94 -11.48 7.88
N ALA A 178 -11.03 -11.84 9.15
CA ALA A 178 -10.80 -13.23 9.58
C ALA A 178 -11.72 -14.24 8.88
N LYS A 179 -13.01 -13.89 8.68
CA LYS A 179 -13.98 -14.75 8.00
C LYS A 179 -13.73 -14.84 6.50
N GLU A 180 -13.45 -13.71 5.86
CA GLU A 180 -13.16 -13.59 4.42
C GLU A 180 -11.92 -14.39 4.04
N ILE A 181 -10.88 -14.31 4.85
CA ILE A 181 -9.65 -15.10 4.66
C ILE A 181 -9.95 -16.59 4.81
N SER A 182 -10.73 -16.97 5.81
CA SER A 182 -11.14 -18.37 6.00
C SER A 182 -11.93 -18.92 4.81
N ILE A 183 -12.84 -18.13 4.23
CA ILE A 183 -13.58 -18.48 3.01
C ILE A 183 -12.61 -18.63 1.83
N GLN A 184 -11.66 -17.72 1.68
CA GLN A 184 -10.66 -17.75 0.62
C GLN A 184 -9.78 -19.00 0.69
N GLU A 185 -9.27 -19.35 1.87
CA GLU A 185 -8.46 -20.54 2.09
C GLU A 185 -9.29 -21.83 1.90
N GLY A 186 -10.53 -21.83 2.35
CA GLY A 186 -11.47 -22.93 2.09
C GLY A 186 -11.71 -23.13 0.60
N SER A 187 -11.92 -22.06 -0.15
CA SER A 187 -12.10 -22.08 -1.60
C SER A 187 -10.84 -22.59 -2.32
N LYS A 188 -9.65 -22.12 -1.94
CA LYS A 188 -8.36 -22.63 -2.46
C LYS A 188 -8.20 -24.12 -2.19
N SER A 189 -8.47 -24.56 -0.97
CA SER A 189 -8.35 -25.95 -0.56
C SER A 189 -9.32 -26.87 -1.32
N ALA A 190 -10.55 -26.40 -1.57
CA ALA A 190 -11.53 -27.10 -2.38
C ALA A 190 -11.08 -27.25 -3.83
N LEU A 191 -10.58 -26.15 -4.44
CA LEU A 191 -10.03 -26.14 -5.78
C LEU A 191 -8.79 -27.04 -5.91
N ASP A 192 -7.85 -26.95 -4.97
CA ASP A 192 -6.65 -27.81 -4.94
C ASP A 192 -7.03 -29.29 -4.84
N SER A 193 -7.96 -29.63 -3.95
CA SER A 193 -8.50 -30.98 -3.83
C SER A 193 -9.18 -31.47 -5.09
N PHE A 194 -9.90 -30.59 -5.79
CA PHE A 194 -10.55 -30.89 -7.06
C PHE A 194 -9.52 -31.20 -8.14
N PHE A 195 -8.51 -30.34 -8.31
CA PHE A 195 -7.47 -30.54 -9.31
C PHE A 195 -6.57 -31.75 -8.99
N LYS A 196 -6.20 -31.96 -7.74
CA LYS A 196 -5.38 -33.12 -7.32
C LYS A 196 -6.09 -34.46 -7.51
N ARG A 197 -7.40 -34.49 -7.34
CA ARG A 197 -8.20 -35.74 -7.58
C ARG A 197 -8.49 -36.00 -9.05
N GLY A 198 -7.98 -35.14 -9.94
CA GLY A 198 -8.21 -35.23 -11.38
C GLY A 198 -9.59 -34.73 -11.75
N ALA A 199 -9.67 -33.49 -12.20
CA ALA A 199 -10.88 -32.77 -12.58
C ALA A 199 -11.82 -33.53 -13.56
N MET A 200 -11.46 -34.71 -14.02
CA MET A 200 -12.06 -35.33 -15.17
C MET A 200 -12.79 -36.67 -14.94
N VAL A 201 -12.75 -37.24 -13.74
CA VAL A 201 -13.46 -38.51 -13.54
C VAL A 201 -14.29 -38.49 -12.25
N TRP A 202 -15.31 -37.66 -12.27
CA TRP A 202 -16.42 -37.83 -11.35
C TRP A 202 -17.47 -38.66 -12.07
N GLY A 203 -17.58 -39.95 -11.71
CA GLY A 203 -18.55 -40.80 -12.32
C GLY A 203 -19.00 -41.90 -11.35
N ILE A 204 -20.15 -42.42 -11.61
CA ILE A 204 -20.66 -43.62 -10.91
C ILE A 204 -20.41 -44.80 -11.85
N VAL A 205 -19.59 -45.73 -11.37
CA VAL A 205 -19.48 -47.05 -12.03
C VAL A 205 -20.57 -47.94 -11.47
N LYS A 206 -21.51 -48.35 -12.31
CA LYS A 206 -22.56 -49.25 -11.99
C LYS A 206 -22.13 -50.68 -12.41
N LEU A 207 -22.22 -51.63 -11.51
CA LEU A 207 -21.87 -53.01 -11.76
C LEU A 207 -23.18 -53.82 -11.86
N ASP A 208 -23.37 -54.61 -12.91
CA ASP A 208 -24.55 -55.45 -13.10
C ASP A 208 -24.59 -56.67 -12.19
N LYS A 209 -23.47 -56.97 -11.52
CA LYS A 209 -23.39 -58.07 -10.53
C LYS A 209 -23.33 -57.50 -9.12
N ALA A 210 -24.20 -58.01 -8.24
CA ALA A 210 -24.12 -57.70 -6.82
C ALA A 210 -22.78 -58.21 -6.24
N LEU A 211 -22.00 -57.30 -5.66
CA LEU A 211 -20.76 -57.63 -4.94
C LEU A 211 -21.13 -58.34 -3.61
N LYS A 212 -20.36 -59.37 -3.28
CA LYS A 212 -20.67 -60.21 -2.13
C LYS A 212 -20.21 -59.63 -0.79
N SER A 213 -19.30 -58.65 -0.82
CA SER A 213 -18.79 -57.99 0.40
C SER A 213 -18.42 -56.54 0.18
N THR A 214 -18.35 -55.79 1.28
CA THR A 214 -17.88 -54.39 1.30
C THR A 214 -16.40 -54.28 0.92
N GLU A 215 -15.63 -55.36 1.15
CA GLU A 215 -14.20 -55.42 0.81
C GLU A 215 -13.99 -55.46 -0.69
N GLU A 216 -14.75 -56.31 -1.42
CA GLU A 216 -14.72 -56.34 -2.90
C GLU A 216 -15.06 -55.00 -3.51
N LEU A 217 -15.97 -54.23 -2.90
CA LEU A 217 -16.35 -52.89 -3.35
C LEU A 217 -15.22 -51.90 -3.14
N THR A 218 -14.49 -52.01 -2.04
CA THR A 218 -13.33 -51.16 -1.71
C THR A 218 -12.17 -51.45 -2.64
N ASP A 219 -11.91 -52.72 -2.94
CA ASP A 219 -10.84 -53.15 -3.84
C ASP A 219 -11.11 -52.69 -5.28
N LYS A 220 -12.33 -52.84 -5.77
CA LYS A 220 -12.73 -52.34 -7.08
C LYS A 220 -12.63 -50.82 -7.19
N ARG A 221 -13.02 -50.08 -6.16
CA ARG A 221 -12.88 -48.65 -6.08
C ARG A 221 -11.40 -48.23 -6.14
N LYS A 222 -10.54 -48.98 -5.44
CA LYS A 222 -9.09 -48.69 -5.41
C LYS A 222 -8.47 -48.98 -6.77
N GLU A 223 -8.76 -50.12 -7.38
CA GLU A 223 -8.33 -50.53 -8.72
C GLU A 223 -8.71 -49.45 -9.77
N PHE A 224 -9.95 -48.98 -9.74
CA PHE A 224 -10.44 -47.95 -10.62
C PHE A 224 -9.76 -46.59 -10.36
N SER A 225 -9.57 -46.23 -9.08
CA SER A 225 -8.87 -45.01 -8.69
C SER A 225 -7.39 -45.01 -9.09
N GLU A 226 -6.71 -46.13 -9.00
CA GLU A 226 -5.31 -46.28 -9.41
C GLU A 226 -5.15 -46.27 -10.94
N ALA A 227 -6.12 -46.86 -11.66
CA ALA A 227 -6.09 -46.90 -13.12
C ALA A 227 -6.38 -45.53 -13.73
N TYR A 228 -7.33 -44.74 -13.19
CA TYR A 228 -7.88 -43.55 -13.83
C TYR A 228 -7.82 -42.29 -12.97
N GLY A 229 -7.42 -42.39 -11.70
CA GLY A 229 -7.32 -41.25 -10.80
C GLY A 229 -6.01 -40.46 -10.99
N GLY A 230 -6.06 -39.14 -10.78
CA GLY A 230 -4.91 -38.24 -10.76
C GLY A 230 -4.81 -37.32 -11.96
N ALA A 231 -4.26 -36.12 -11.73
CA ALA A 231 -4.16 -35.06 -12.73
C ALA A 231 -3.31 -35.43 -13.96
N MET A 232 -2.34 -36.34 -13.80
CA MET A 232 -1.49 -36.80 -14.91
C MET A 232 -2.17 -37.80 -15.85
N LYS A 233 -3.32 -38.37 -15.48
CA LYS A 233 -4.11 -39.29 -16.27
C LYS A 233 -5.37 -38.65 -16.85
N ALA A 234 -5.51 -37.35 -16.71
CA ALA A 234 -6.62 -36.59 -17.26
C ALA A 234 -6.63 -36.69 -18.80
N GLY A 235 -7.75 -37.07 -19.39
CA GLY A 235 -7.88 -37.25 -20.83
C GLY A 235 -7.58 -38.67 -21.34
N GLY A 236 -7.31 -39.63 -20.46
CA GLY A 236 -7.14 -41.05 -20.82
C GLY A 236 -8.45 -41.70 -21.29
N VAL A 237 -8.35 -42.74 -22.13
CA VAL A 237 -9.48 -43.51 -22.61
C VAL A 237 -9.92 -44.48 -21.52
N LEU A 238 -11.21 -44.46 -21.16
CA LEU A 238 -11.82 -45.40 -20.25
C LEU A 238 -12.13 -46.70 -20.99
N ALA A 239 -11.50 -47.81 -20.57
CA ALA A 239 -11.87 -49.14 -21.00
C ALA A 239 -12.76 -49.79 -19.92
N LEU A 240 -14.00 -50.08 -20.26
CA LEU A 240 -14.99 -50.68 -19.36
C LEU A 240 -15.28 -52.14 -19.80
N ASP A 241 -15.45 -53.04 -18.83
CA ASP A 241 -15.96 -54.37 -19.08
C ASP A 241 -17.48 -54.29 -19.42
N SER A 242 -17.98 -55.24 -20.18
CA SER A 242 -19.40 -55.35 -20.59
C SER A 242 -20.38 -55.41 -19.38
N THR A 243 -19.89 -55.63 -18.18
CA THR A 243 -20.67 -55.63 -16.92
C THR A 243 -20.63 -54.29 -16.17
N MET A 244 -19.98 -53.28 -16.72
CA MET A 244 -19.80 -51.98 -16.08
C MET A 244 -20.45 -50.90 -16.91
N ASP A 245 -21.29 -50.08 -16.32
CA ASP A 245 -21.82 -48.85 -16.90
C ASP A 245 -21.24 -47.65 -16.17
N PHE A 246 -20.64 -46.73 -16.91
CA PHE A 246 -20.05 -45.52 -16.35
C PHE A 246 -20.90 -44.30 -16.72
N LYS A 247 -21.45 -43.69 -15.70
CA LYS A 247 -22.14 -42.41 -15.84
C LYS A 247 -21.24 -41.31 -15.33
N GLN A 248 -20.76 -40.48 -16.27
CA GLN A 248 -20.01 -39.27 -15.92
C GLN A 248 -20.94 -38.30 -15.18
N LEU A 249 -20.52 -37.86 -14.01
CA LEU A 249 -21.17 -36.73 -13.34
C LEU A 249 -20.69 -35.45 -14.00
N GLU A 250 -21.62 -34.63 -14.39
CA GLU A 250 -21.30 -33.28 -14.87
C GLU A 250 -20.55 -32.53 -13.79
N ILE A 251 -19.52 -31.75 -14.17
CA ILE A 251 -18.79 -30.88 -13.24
C ILE A 251 -19.82 -29.94 -12.62
N PRO A 252 -20.03 -29.98 -11.31
CA PRO A 252 -21.02 -29.11 -10.70
C PRO A 252 -20.64 -27.64 -10.97
N THR A 253 -21.60 -26.87 -11.49
CA THR A 253 -21.43 -25.41 -11.67
C THR A 253 -21.07 -24.70 -10.36
N GLU A 254 -21.25 -25.39 -9.21
CA GLU A 254 -20.80 -24.94 -7.89
C GLU A 254 -19.29 -24.67 -7.83
N ILE A 255 -18.46 -25.35 -8.62
CA ILE A 255 -17.01 -25.08 -8.65
C ILE A 255 -16.72 -23.66 -9.15
N LEU A 256 -17.51 -23.17 -10.11
CA LEU A 256 -17.43 -21.79 -10.57
C LEU A 256 -17.83 -20.80 -9.45
N LYS A 257 -18.70 -21.23 -8.51
CA LYS A 257 -19.08 -20.40 -7.35
C LYS A 257 -17.92 -20.25 -6.37
N PHE A 258 -17.00 -21.22 -6.26
CA PHE A 258 -15.79 -21.06 -5.44
C PHE A 258 -14.83 -20.02 -6.02
N LEU A 259 -14.71 -19.94 -7.35
CA LEU A 259 -13.92 -18.88 -8.01
C LEU A 259 -14.52 -17.50 -7.76
N ASN A 260 -15.85 -17.37 -7.85
CA ASN A 260 -16.54 -16.13 -7.53
C ASN A 260 -16.39 -15.76 -6.05
N GLY A 261 -16.43 -16.76 -5.15
CA GLY A 261 -16.17 -16.58 -3.72
C GLY A 261 -14.75 -16.08 -3.45
N TYR A 262 -13.77 -16.57 -4.18
CA TYR A 262 -12.38 -16.09 -4.10
C TYR A 262 -12.28 -14.63 -4.52
N THR A 263 -12.83 -14.26 -5.67
CA THR A 263 -12.83 -12.87 -6.17
C THR A 263 -13.56 -11.93 -5.21
N PHE A 264 -14.68 -12.38 -4.65
CA PHE A 264 -15.40 -11.62 -3.62
C PHE A 264 -14.53 -11.39 -2.39
N SER A 265 -13.83 -12.41 -1.91
CA SER A 265 -12.93 -12.29 -0.75
C SER A 265 -11.76 -11.34 -1.02
N THR A 266 -11.16 -11.40 -2.20
CA THR A 266 -10.12 -10.45 -2.64
C THR A 266 -10.64 -9.01 -2.64
N ALA A 267 -11.88 -8.80 -3.12
CA ALA A 267 -12.53 -7.49 -3.08
C ALA A 267 -12.76 -6.98 -1.65
N GLN A 268 -13.08 -7.86 -0.69
CA GLN A 268 -13.19 -7.47 0.72
C GLN A 268 -11.83 -7.09 1.33
N VAL A 269 -10.75 -7.77 0.93
CA VAL A 269 -9.38 -7.37 1.31
C VAL A 269 -9.09 -5.98 0.78
N ALA A 270 -9.32 -5.72 -0.52
CA ALA A 270 -9.14 -4.41 -1.13
C ALA A 270 -9.89 -3.32 -0.36
N LYS A 271 -11.18 -3.55 -0.09
CA LYS A 271 -12.05 -2.64 0.65
C LYS A 271 -11.53 -2.33 2.06
N SER A 272 -11.08 -3.34 2.80
CA SER A 272 -10.62 -3.18 4.19
C SER A 272 -9.30 -2.40 4.29
N PHE A 273 -8.45 -2.48 3.26
CA PHE A 273 -7.22 -1.71 3.16
C PHE A 273 -7.39 -0.39 2.39
N GLY A 274 -8.57 -0.13 1.81
CA GLY A 274 -8.86 1.06 1.00
C GLY A 274 -8.16 1.06 -0.36
N LEU A 275 -7.80 -0.11 -0.89
CA LEU A 275 -7.13 -0.24 -2.18
C LEU A 275 -8.13 -0.27 -3.34
N PRO A 276 -7.81 0.35 -4.49
CA PRO A 276 -8.50 0.08 -5.73
C PRO A 276 -8.40 -1.41 -6.10
N LEU A 277 -9.47 -1.96 -6.66
CA LEU A 277 -9.56 -3.38 -7.01
C LEU A 277 -8.48 -3.80 -8.02
N GLU A 278 -8.12 -2.91 -8.92
CA GLU A 278 -7.10 -3.12 -9.96
C GLU A 278 -5.71 -3.40 -9.36
N LYS A 279 -5.40 -2.81 -8.20
CA LYS A 279 -4.13 -3.07 -7.48
C LYS A 279 -4.04 -4.48 -6.91
N LEU A 280 -5.18 -5.19 -6.81
CA LEU A 280 -5.25 -6.62 -6.44
C LEU A 280 -5.57 -7.53 -7.64
N GLY A 281 -5.49 -7.01 -8.86
CA GLY A 281 -5.67 -7.79 -10.09
C GLY A 281 -7.14 -8.07 -10.47
N ILE A 282 -8.08 -7.30 -9.93
CA ILE A 282 -9.50 -7.37 -10.31
C ILE A 282 -9.77 -6.26 -11.33
N GLU A 283 -10.21 -6.62 -12.53
CA GLU A 283 -10.57 -5.65 -13.56
C GLU A 283 -11.87 -4.90 -13.21
N THR A 284 -11.87 -3.59 -13.42
CA THR A 284 -13.05 -2.73 -13.28
C THR A 284 -13.37 -2.07 -14.60
N THR A 285 -14.64 -2.08 -14.98
CA THR A 285 -15.09 -1.69 -16.34
C THR A 285 -15.40 -0.20 -16.51
N ASN A 286 -15.51 0.60 -15.45
CA ASN A 286 -16.04 1.96 -15.52
C ASN A 286 -15.24 3.04 -14.82
N THR A 287 -14.03 2.73 -14.31
CA THR A 287 -13.22 3.70 -13.58
C THR A 287 -11.96 4.02 -14.37
N SER A 288 -11.68 5.29 -14.64
CA SER A 288 -10.41 5.66 -15.24
C SER A 288 -9.29 5.45 -14.21
N GLN A 289 -8.13 5.02 -14.67
CA GLN A 289 -6.96 4.78 -13.82
C GLN A 289 -6.56 6.05 -13.04
N SER A 290 -6.73 7.22 -13.64
CA SER A 290 -6.47 8.51 -13.01
C SER A 290 -7.42 8.77 -11.83
N GLN A 291 -8.72 8.48 -11.99
CA GLN A 291 -9.70 8.60 -10.93
C GLN A 291 -9.42 7.62 -9.78
N ALA A 292 -9.15 6.36 -10.10
CA ALA A 292 -8.81 5.34 -9.09
C ALA A 292 -7.57 5.73 -8.27
N ASN A 293 -6.54 6.29 -8.92
CA ASN A 293 -5.34 6.76 -8.24
C ASN A 293 -5.62 7.98 -7.34
N ALA A 294 -6.45 8.92 -7.79
CA ALA A 294 -6.83 10.08 -7.00
C ALA A 294 -7.65 9.68 -5.76
N ASP A 295 -8.60 8.76 -5.93
CA ASP A 295 -9.40 8.24 -4.83
C ASP A 295 -8.55 7.44 -3.83
N TYR A 296 -7.61 6.63 -4.32
CA TYR A 296 -6.64 5.90 -3.49
C TYR A 296 -5.76 6.85 -2.66
N LEU A 297 -5.23 7.89 -3.30
CA LEU A 297 -4.44 8.90 -2.60
C LEU A 297 -5.28 9.56 -1.48
N LYS A 298 -6.49 10.00 -1.81
CA LYS A 298 -7.37 10.74 -0.88
C LYS A 298 -7.90 9.86 0.26
N SER A 299 -8.36 8.66 -0.05
CA SER A 299 -9.06 7.81 0.91
C SER A 299 -8.14 6.93 1.75
N THR A 300 -6.95 6.57 1.22
CA THR A 300 -6.05 5.59 1.85
C THR A 300 -4.73 6.21 2.28
N LEU A 301 -4.03 6.89 1.38
CA LEU A 301 -2.70 7.39 1.70
C LEU A 301 -2.73 8.67 2.55
N TYR A 302 -3.63 9.62 2.29
CA TYR A 302 -3.72 10.85 3.09
C TYR A 302 -3.98 10.60 4.58
N PRO A 303 -4.89 9.70 5.01
CA PRO A 303 -5.04 9.35 6.42
C PRO A 303 -3.75 8.80 7.05
N ILE A 304 -2.99 7.99 6.31
CA ILE A 304 -1.70 7.46 6.78
C ILE A 304 -0.67 8.59 6.87
N PHE A 305 -0.55 9.43 5.84
CA PHE A 305 0.33 10.60 5.85
C PHE A 305 0.02 11.54 7.02
N SER A 306 -1.25 11.84 7.24
CA SER A 306 -1.71 12.65 8.37
C SER A 306 -1.32 12.04 9.71
N CYS A 307 -1.47 10.71 9.86
CA CYS A 307 -1.06 10.02 11.08
C CYS A 307 0.45 10.18 11.34
N PHE A 308 1.30 10.08 10.30
CA PHE A 308 2.73 10.32 10.43
C PHE A 308 3.03 11.78 10.78
N SER A 309 2.49 12.71 10.00
CA SER A 309 2.77 14.14 10.12
C SER A 309 2.42 14.66 11.52
N THR A 310 1.19 14.41 11.95
CA THR A 310 0.70 14.89 13.24
C THR A 310 1.43 14.28 14.43
N GLU A 311 1.78 13.00 14.39
CA GLU A 311 2.54 12.37 15.47
C GLU A 311 3.99 12.89 15.53
N ILE A 312 4.61 13.15 14.38
CA ILE A 312 5.95 13.74 14.28
C ILE A 312 5.92 15.18 14.79
N GLU A 313 4.98 15.99 14.33
CA GLU A 313 4.81 17.36 14.79
C GLU A 313 4.60 17.43 16.29
N PHE A 314 3.69 16.64 16.82
CA PHE A 314 3.34 16.64 18.24
C PHE A 314 4.52 16.32 19.16
N LYS A 315 5.49 15.50 18.72
CA LYS A 315 6.58 15.02 19.58
C LYS A 315 7.97 15.51 19.19
N MET A 316 8.16 15.98 17.98
CA MET A 316 9.48 16.39 17.50
C MET A 316 9.61 17.89 17.30
N ILE A 317 8.48 18.63 17.28
CA ILE A 317 8.48 20.08 17.18
C ILE A 317 8.20 20.68 18.55
N ASP A 318 9.07 21.58 18.98
CA ASP A 318 8.94 22.26 20.28
C ASP A 318 8.00 23.46 20.18
N TYR A 319 6.81 23.36 20.76
CA TYR A 319 5.89 24.48 20.92
C TYR A 319 6.21 25.26 22.20
N PRO A 320 6.06 26.60 22.22
CA PRO A 320 5.55 27.45 21.12
C PRO A 320 6.61 27.96 20.16
N PHE A 321 7.89 27.63 20.34
CA PHE A 321 9.00 28.24 19.59
C PHE A 321 8.97 27.95 18.08
N ASN A 322 8.51 26.77 17.67
CA ASN A 322 8.46 26.32 16.28
C ASN A 322 7.01 26.11 15.79
N GLN A 323 6.06 26.92 16.27
CA GLN A 323 4.64 26.77 15.97
C GLN A 323 4.25 26.88 14.49
N PHE A 324 5.12 27.44 13.66
CA PHE A 324 4.89 27.58 12.20
C PHE A 324 5.65 26.52 11.39
N THR A 325 6.05 25.42 12.04
CA THR A 325 6.68 24.28 11.37
C THR A 325 5.62 23.22 11.08
N GLU A 326 5.45 22.89 9.81
CA GLU A 326 4.53 21.87 9.34
C GLU A 326 5.33 20.71 8.72
N VAL A 327 4.88 19.49 8.94
CA VAL A 327 5.42 18.28 8.32
C VAL A 327 4.35 17.67 7.43
N SER A 328 4.64 17.49 6.17
CA SER A 328 3.75 16.87 5.21
C SER A 328 4.50 15.84 4.35
N PHE A 329 3.80 15.17 3.46
CA PHE A 329 4.41 14.29 2.46
C PHE A 329 4.32 14.92 1.08
N ASN A 330 5.41 14.83 0.32
CA ASN A 330 5.38 15.16 -1.10
C ASN A 330 4.74 13.98 -1.86
N VAL A 331 3.62 14.24 -2.48
CA VAL A 331 2.84 13.26 -3.24
C VAL A 331 2.99 13.39 -4.75
N ASP A 332 3.86 14.29 -5.24
CA ASP A 332 4.01 14.59 -6.67
C ASP A 332 4.28 13.32 -7.49
N ARG A 333 5.10 12.39 -6.96
CA ARG A 333 5.40 11.10 -7.62
C ARG A 333 4.20 10.16 -7.71
N LEU A 334 3.29 10.22 -6.73
CA LEU A 334 2.07 9.38 -6.72
C LEU A 334 1.00 9.93 -7.67
N LEU A 335 1.04 11.25 -7.91
CA LEU A 335 0.19 11.96 -8.86
C LEU A 335 0.83 12.03 -10.25
N GLU A 336 1.99 11.39 -10.46
CA GLU A 336 2.69 11.46 -11.72
C GLU A 336 1.79 10.98 -12.86
N MET A 337 1.26 11.97 -13.57
CA MET A 337 0.49 11.79 -14.78
C MET A 337 1.41 11.17 -15.83
N ASP A 338 0.83 10.47 -16.80
CA ASP A 338 1.57 10.11 -17.99
C ASP A 338 2.23 11.35 -18.61
N PRO A 339 3.38 11.22 -19.28
CA PRO A 339 4.15 12.37 -19.77
C PRO A 339 3.35 13.29 -20.68
N GLU A 340 2.39 12.75 -21.44
CA GLU A 340 1.56 13.54 -22.36
C GLU A 340 0.55 14.40 -21.59
N THR A 341 -0.19 13.81 -20.66
CA THR A 341 -1.12 14.51 -19.76
C THR A 341 -0.39 15.56 -18.92
N LYS A 342 0.79 15.22 -18.39
CA LYS A 342 1.64 16.16 -17.64
C LYS A 342 2.03 17.36 -18.48
N ALA A 343 2.45 17.14 -19.73
CA ALA A 343 2.82 18.22 -20.65
C ALA A 343 1.64 19.13 -20.95
N LYS A 344 0.45 18.55 -21.15
CA LYS A 344 -0.78 19.31 -21.40
C LYS A 344 -1.16 20.18 -20.21
N VAL A 345 -1.17 19.60 -19.00
CA VAL A 345 -1.50 20.33 -17.77
C VAL A 345 -0.49 21.44 -17.49
N VAL A 346 0.81 21.18 -17.60
CA VAL A 346 1.85 22.21 -17.40
C VAL A 346 1.72 23.32 -18.41
N LYS A 347 1.45 23.00 -19.68
CA LYS A 347 1.18 24.01 -20.71
C LYS A 347 -0.02 24.88 -20.36
N GLU A 348 -1.13 24.28 -19.90
CA GLU A 348 -2.33 25.01 -19.47
C GLU A 348 -2.05 25.94 -18.27
N LEU A 349 -1.26 25.46 -17.28
CA LEU A 349 -0.89 26.25 -16.10
C LEU A 349 0.02 27.45 -16.46
N VAL A 350 0.95 27.27 -17.40
CA VAL A 350 1.80 28.35 -17.89
C VAL A 350 0.97 29.35 -18.71
N GLN A 351 0.10 28.88 -19.58
CA GLN A 351 -0.80 29.74 -20.36
C GLN A 351 -1.84 30.45 -19.50
N GLY A 352 -2.27 29.84 -18.40
CA GLY A 352 -3.18 30.39 -17.40
C GLY A 352 -2.52 31.32 -16.39
N THR A 353 -1.25 31.71 -16.58
CA THR A 353 -0.50 32.61 -15.68
C THR A 353 -0.30 32.08 -14.23
N LEU A 354 -0.49 30.78 -14.01
CA LEU A 354 -0.29 30.14 -12.72
C LEU A 354 1.17 29.70 -12.48
N LEU A 355 1.91 29.46 -13.56
CA LEU A 355 3.32 29.09 -13.52
C LEU A 355 4.10 29.94 -14.53
N THR A 356 5.35 30.27 -14.18
CA THR A 356 6.31 30.79 -15.15
C THR A 356 6.81 29.72 -16.11
N PRO A 357 7.28 30.03 -17.31
CA PRO A 357 7.90 29.07 -18.20
C PRO A 357 9.03 28.25 -17.55
N ASN A 358 9.87 28.87 -16.72
CA ASN A 358 10.96 28.17 -16.03
C ASN A 358 10.45 27.19 -14.94
N GLU A 359 9.40 27.53 -14.22
CA GLU A 359 8.75 26.61 -13.30
C GLU A 359 8.11 25.42 -14.04
N GLY A 360 7.50 25.67 -15.21
CA GLY A 360 6.99 24.61 -16.08
C GLY A 360 8.11 23.69 -16.58
N ARG A 361 9.25 24.28 -17.01
CA ARG A 361 10.44 23.50 -17.45
C ARG A 361 11.04 22.66 -16.32
N ALA A 362 11.11 23.22 -15.13
CA ALA A 362 11.63 22.50 -13.93
C ALA A 362 10.82 21.24 -13.62
N ARG A 363 9.51 21.21 -13.90
CA ARG A 363 8.68 20.00 -13.74
C ARG A 363 9.06 18.84 -14.67
N PHE A 364 9.79 19.11 -15.75
CA PHE A 364 10.34 18.13 -16.68
C PHE A 364 11.86 17.95 -16.51
N GLY A 365 12.46 18.54 -15.46
CA GLY A 365 13.91 18.50 -15.26
C GLY A 365 14.72 19.28 -16.30
N ALA A 366 14.07 20.16 -17.09
CA ALA A 366 14.73 20.99 -18.09
C ALA A 366 15.37 22.21 -17.43
N PRO A 367 16.58 22.64 -17.86
CA PRO A 367 17.25 23.81 -17.31
C PRO A 367 16.46 25.10 -17.59
N PRO A 368 16.58 26.12 -16.73
CA PRO A 368 15.95 27.43 -16.96
C PRO A 368 16.48 28.11 -18.21
N VAL A 369 15.66 28.98 -18.82
CA VAL A 369 16.01 29.80 -19.95
C VAL A 369 15.88 31.30 -19.59
N GLU A 370 16.64 32.15 -20.26
CA GLU A 370 16.56 33.57 -20.10
C GLU A 370 15.16 34.08 -20.47
N GLY A 371 14.60 35.04 -19.71
CA GLY A 371 13.24 35.54 -19.88
C GLY A 371 12.13 34.56 -19.40
N GLY A 372 12.47 33.35 -18.99
CA GLY A 372 11.48 32.33 -18.57
C GLY A 372 10.92 32.48 -17.14
N ASN A 373 11.32 33.53 -16.40
CA ASN A 373 10.81 33.79 -15.04
C ASN A 373 9.63 34.78 -15.03
N GLU A 374 9.24 35.28 -16.20
CA GLU A 374 8.10 36.17 -16.32
C GLU A 374 6.82 35.37 -16.59
N LEU A 375 5.69 35.81 -16.00
CA LEU A 375 4.40 35.22 -16.26
C LEU A 375 3.90 35.62 -17.66
N LEU A 376 3.44 34.64 -18.43
CA LEU A 376 2.90 34.86 -19.77
C LEU A 376 1.42 35.20 -19.66
N ALA A 377 1.03 36.44 -20.03
CA ALA A 377 -0.37 36.81 -20.12
C ALA A 377 -0.90 36.58 -21.55
N SER A 378 -2.09 35.98 -21.66
CA SER A 378 -2.78 35.88 -22.95
C SER A 378 -3.42 37.21 -23.31
N LEU A 379 -3.11 37.73 -24.51
CA LEU A 379 -3.76 38.94 -25.05
C LEU A 379 -5.27 38.73 -25.32
N ASN A 380 -5.77 37.54 -25.22
CA ASN A 380 -7.19 37.24 -25.41
C ASN A 380 -8.05 37.49 -24.16
N TYR A 381 -7.44 37.77 -23.01
CA TYR A 381 -8.14 38.10 -21.78
C TYR A 381 -8.03 39.62 -21.53
N THR A 382 -9.16 40.24 -21.20
CA THR A 382 -9.22 41.62 -20.75
C THR A 382 -9.96 41.67 -19.40
N GLU A 383 -9.68 42.72 -18.62
CA GLU A 383 -10.40 42.89 -17.37
C GLU A 383 -11.88 43.13 -17.63
N LEU A 384 -12.74 42.51 -16.77
CA LEU A 384 -14.20 42.64 -16.91
C LEU A 384 -14.66 44.09 -16.84
N SER A 385 -13.94 44.93 -16.07
CA SER A 385 -14.13 46.39 -15.99
C SER A 385 -13.82 47.12 -17.28
N GLY A 386 -12.81 46.65 -18.03
CA GLY A 386 -12.36 47.24 -19.31
C GLY A 386 -13.11 46.71 -20.54
N LEU A 387 -13.98 45.70 -20.38
CA LEU A 387 -14.65 45.03 -21.51
C LEU A 387 -15.52 46.01 -22.33
N LYS A 388 -16.22 46.91 -21.67
CA LYS A 388 -17.05 47.92 -22.36
C LYS A 388 -16.21 48.89 -23.18
N GLU A 389 -15.07 49.33 -22.68
CA GLU A 389 -14.15 50.23 -23.35
C GLU A 389 -13.44 49.54 -24.53
N TYR A 390 -13.04 48.27 -24.34
CA TYR A 390 -12.48 47.46 -25.39
C TYR A 390 -13.49 47.21 -26.55
N GLN A 391 -14.73 46.93 -26.23
CA GLN A 391 -15.80 46.77 -27.25
C GLN A 391 -16.07 48.06 -27.99
N LYS A 392 -16.09 49.23 -27.30
CA LYS A 392 -16.27 50.54 -27.90
C LYS A 392 -15.12 50.88 -28.85
N ASN A 393 -13.87 50.69 -28.43
CA ASN A 393 -12.69 50.91 -29.24
C ASN A 393 -12.60 50.02 -30.48
N ARG A 394 -13.10 48.77 -30.37
CA ARG A 394 -13.18 47.82 -31.50
C ARG A 394 -14.25 48.20 -32.51
N SER A 395 -15.40 48.72 -32.07
CA SER A 395 -16.46 49.21 -32.95
C SER A 395 -16.03 50.48 -33.68
N GLU A 396 -15.31 51.43 -33.03
CA GLU A 396 -14.79 52.66 -33.63
C GLU A 396 -13.68 52.38 -34.64
N ARG A 397 -12.81 51.38 -34.43
CA ARG A 397 -11.82 50.94 -35.44
C ARG A 397 -12.45 50.28 -36.65
N GLY A 398 -13.50 49.49 -36.45
CA GLY A 398 -14.27 48.87 -37.56
C GLY A 398 -15.02 49.91 -38.39
N TYR A 399 -15.44 51.02 -37.81
CA TYR A 399 -16.08 52.12 -38.56
C TYR A 399 -15.08 52.91 -39.40
N LYS A 400 -13.85 53.18 -38.85
CA LYS A 400 -12.81 53.88 -39.60
C LYS A 400 -12.25 53.09 -40.80
N THR A 401 -12.21 51.78 -40.74
CA THR A 401 -11.78 50.96 -41.89
C THR A 401 -12.85 50.84 -42.95
N ARG A 402 -14.15 50.97 -42.64
CA ARG A 402 -15.23 50.99 -43.65
C ARG A 402 -15.35 52.35 -44.36
N SER A 403 -15.14 53.47 -43.64
CA SER A 403 -15.19 54.81 -44.25
C SER A 403 -13.97 55.16 -45.11
N ALA A 404 -12.86 54.45 -44.98
CA ALA A 404 -11.68 54.61 -45.83
C ALA A 404 -11.66 53.77 -47.09
N GLY A 405 -12.65 52.85 -47.26
CA GLY A 405 -12.80 52.01 -48.45
C GLY A 405 -13.87 52.44 -49.43
N GLU A 406 -14.68 53.45 -49.13
CA GLU A 406 -15.76 53.95 -50.03
C GLU A 406 -15.45 55.30 -50.74
N GLY A 407 -14.19 55.76 -50.72
CA GLY A 407 -13.78 56.99 -51.33
C GLY A 407 -12.78 56.82 -52.48
N GLY A 408 -13.02 55.97 -53.45
CA GLY A 408 -12.07 55.72 -54.53
C GLY A 408 -12.61 55.00 -55.73
N GLU A 409 -13.73 55.52 -56.30
CA GLU A 409 -14.10 55.24 -57.66
C GLU A 409 -15.09 56.31 -58.10
N ASP A 410 -14.49 57.39 -58.67
CA ASP A 410 -15.11 58.25 -59.66
C ASP A 410 -14.01 59.25 -60.08
N GLU A 411 -13.22 58.90 -61.16
CA GLU A 411 -12.81 59.73 -62.28
C GLU A 411 -12.11 58.86 -63.33
#